data_316972e964fe4143ec7e661bdb55e7da
#
_entry.id   316972e964fe4143ec7e661bdb55e7da
#
_cell.length_a   1.000
_cell.length_b   1.000
_cell.length_c   1.000
_cell.angle_alpha   90.00
_cell.angle_beta   90.00
_cell.angle_gamma   90.00
#
_symmetry.space_group_name_H-M   'P 1'
#
loop_
_entity.id
_entity.type
_entity.pdbx_description
1 polymer ?
#
loop_
_entity_poly.entity_id
_entity_poly.type
_entity_poly.pdbx_seq_one_letter_code
_entity_poly.pdbx_strand_id
1 'polypeptide(L)'
;ISIARDPAFNFSYEENIHFLSTLGKITYFSPLRDDCLPEADFVYLPGGYPELYLSELSMNSGMRESIHSFVEVGGKLLAECGGMMYLCKEIIGTDGNAYPMAGVLPQSATMENMKLRLGYRTLCYKNDVLRGHEFHYSRIVPMESPLPSVAKAFTAKGGQTDTPLYRYKNVLAGYTHLYWGDPCRNDWFIDFLYGEAPDCSR
;
A
#
# COMPACT_ATOMS: atom_id res chain seq x y z
N ILE A 1 -11.46 -9.13 6.81
CA ILE A 1 -10.61 -8.01 6.41
C ILE A 1 -9.66 -7.70 7.58
N SER A 2 -8.35 -7.73 7.34
CA SER A 2 -7.36 -7.36 8.35
C SER A 2 -6.68 -6.05 7.99
N ILE A 3 -6.65 -5.11 8.94
CA ILE A 3 -6.13 -3.75 8.75
C ILE A 3 -4.99 -3.50 9.74
N ALA A 4 -3.82 -3.12 9.24
CA ALA A 4 -2.72 -2.72 10.12
C ALA A 4 -3.07 -1.42 10.85
N ARG A 5 -2.87 -1.40 12.16
CA ARG A 5 -3.16 -0.23 13.00
C ARG A 5 -2.28 -0.22 14.24
N ASP A 6 -1.25 0.61 14.19
CA ASP A 6 -0.34 0.89 15.30
C ASP A 6 0.40 2.21 15.07
N PRO A 7 1.36 2.63 15.91
CA PRO A 7 2.08 3.89 15.70
C PRO A 7 2.82 4.00 14.36
N ALA A 8 3.22 2.89 13.73
CA ALA A 8 3.87 2.89 12.42
C ALA A 8 2.86 2.98 11.25
N PHE A 9 1.60 2.54 11.45
CA PHE A 9 0.53 2.45 10.45
C PHE A 9 -0.76 3.05 11.01
N ASN A 10 -0.86 4.38 10.98
CA ASN A 10 -1.94 5.11 11.65
C ASN A 10 -2.69 6.09 10.76
N PHE A 11 -2.37 6.13 9.46
CA PHE A 11 -3.04 7.02 8.54
C PHE A 11 -4.00 6.26 7.62
N SER A 12 -5.29 6.38 7.90
CA SER A 12 -6.39 5.93 7.03
C SER A 12 -7.55 6.92 7.12
N TYR A 13 -8.30 7.07 6.02
CA TYR A 13 -9.56 7.82 6.08
C TYR A 13 -10.63 7.00 6.81
N GLU A 14 -11.41 7.66 7.68
CA GLU A 14 -12.54 7.02 8.36
C GLU A 14 -13.57 6.48 7.36
N GLU A 15 -13.79 7.20 6.26
CA GLU A 15 -14.68 6.79 5.17
C GLU A 15 -14.23 5.48 4.51
N ASN A 16 -12.90 5.29 4.36
CA ASN A 16 -12.35 4.05 3.83
C ASN A 16 -12.62 2.87 4.79
N ILE A 17 -12.43 3.10 6.09
CA ILE A 17 -12.73 2.10 7.11
C ILE A 17 -14.22 1.78 7.15
N HIS A 18 -15.07 2.81 7.05
CA HIS A 18 -16.52 2.62 6.97
C HIS A 18 -16.90 1.79 5.73
N PHE A 19 -16.37 2.14 4.56
CA PHE A 19 -16.60 1.36 3.33
C PHE A 19 -16.17 -0.10 3.50
N LEU A 20 -14.97 -0.37 4.01
CA LEU A 20 -14.49 -1.74 4.26
C LEU A 20 -15.40 -2.49 5.24
N SER A 21 -15.96 -1.81 6.24
CA SER A 21 -16.89 -2.42 7.21
C SER A 21 -18.20 -2.90 6.58
N THR A 22 -18.60 -2.34 5.43
CA THR A 22 -19.77 -2.80 4.67
C THR A 22 -19.50 -4.08 3.89
N LEU A 23 -18.22 -4.38 3.61
CA LEU A 23 -17.81 -5.54 2.82
C LEU A 23 -17.52 -6.77 3.69
N GLY A 24 -17.21 -6.59 4.97
CA GLY A 24 -16.90 -7.70 5.85
C GLY A 24 -16.46 -7.29 7.25
N LYS A 25 -16.22 -8.30 8.08
CA LYS A 25 -15.72 -8.11 9.44
C LYS A 25 -14.31 -7.54 9.41
N ILE A 26 -14.07 -6.45 10.13
CA ILE A 26 -12.75 -5.85 10.30
C ILE A 26 -12.08 -6.43 11.56
N THR A 27 -10.81 -6.81 11.39
CA THR A 27 -9.87 -7.14 12.47
C THR A 27 -8.67 -6.23 12.34
N TYR A 28 -8.23 -5.61 13.43
CA TYR A 28 -7.00 -4.83 13.45
C TYR A 28 -5.84 -5.67 13.91
N PHE A 29 -4.64 -5.41 13.37
CA PHE A 29 -3.40 -6.04 13.82
C PHE A 29 -2.26 -5.01 13.85
N SER A 30 -1.23 -5.30 14.61
CA SER A 30 -0.07 -4.43 14.79
C SER A 30 1.18 -5.06 14.19
N PRO A 31 1.70 -4.58 13.06
CA PRO A 31 3.00 -5.02 12.57
C PRO A 31 4.17 -4.85 13.56
N LEU A 32 4.04 -3.95 14.52
CA LEU A 32 5.04 -3.74 15.57
C LEU A 32 4.97 -4.76 16.73
N ARG A 33 3.80 -5.37 16.99
CA ARG A 33 3.57 -6.09 18.25
C ARG A 33 3.06 -7.52 18.08
N ASP A 34 2.28 -7.77 17.03
CA ASP A 34 1.72 -9.09 16.78
C ASP A 34 2.75 -9.94 16.05
N ASP A 35 2.81 -11.24 16.39
CA ASP A 35 3.81 -12.16 15.84
C ASP A 35 3.51 -12.58 14.41
N CYS A 36 2.25 -12.52 13.98
CA CYS A 36 1.84 -12.91 12.63
C CYS A 36 0.55 -12.21 12.18
N LEU A 37 0.31 -12.25 10.87
CA LEU A 37 -0.92 -11.75 10.26
C LEU A 37 -2.12 -12.60 10.72
N PRO A 38 -3.23 -11.99 11.21
CA PRO A 38 -4.45 -12.72 11.47
C PRO A 38 -5.07 -13.24 10.15
N GLU A 39 -5.86 -14.33 10.26
CA GLU A 39 -6.59 -14.88 9.12
C GLU A 39 -7.48 -13.83 8.45
N ALA A 40 -7.37 -13.70 7.13
CA ALA A 40 -8.10 -12.70 6.36
C ALA A 40 -8.21 -13.07 4.88
N ASP A 41 -9.30 -12.62 4.24
CA ASP A 41 -9.49 -12.67 2.79
C ASP A 41 -8.85 -11.45 2.09
N PHE A 42 -8.72 -10.36 2.82
CA PHE A 42 -8.12 -9.11 2.35
C PHE A 42 -7.34 -8.41 3.46
N VAL A 43 -6.15 -7.91 3.11
CA VAL A 43 -5.28 -7.15 4.01
C VAL A 43 -5.13 -5.71 3.51
N TYR A 44 -5.28 -4.75 4.42
CA TYR A 44 -4.99 -3.35 4.17
C TYR A 44 -3.84 -2.87 5.05
N LEU A 45 -2.76 -2.42 4.41
CA LEU A 45 -1.64 -1.73 5.04
C LEU A 45 -1.75 -0.24 4.73
N PRO A 46 -2.32 0.56 5.63
CA PRO A 46 -2.49 1.99 5.41
C PRO A 46 -1.16 2.74 5.49
N GLY A 47 -1.21 4.05 5.32
CA GLY A 47 -0.07 4.91 5.53
C GLY A 47 0.32 5.05 7.00
N GLY A 48 1.43 5.76 7.19
CA GLY A 48 2.02 6.03 8.47
C GLY A 48 3.49 6.35 8.32
N TYR A 49 4.25 6.14 9.39
CA TYR A 49 5.65 6.50 9.47
C TYR A 49 6.50 5.28 9.88
N PRO A 50 6.59 4.21 9.05
CA PRO A 50 7.39 3.03 9.36
C PRO A 50 8.88 3.37 9.54
N GLU A 51 9.37 4.45 8.92
CA GLU A 51 10.74 4.93 9.07
C GLU A 51 11.11 5.35 10.49
N LEU A 52 10.15 5.57 11.36
CA LEU A 52 10.39 5.84 12.79
C LEU A 52 10.52 4.57 13.64
N TYR A 53 10.23 3.39 13.05
CA TYR A 53 10.16 2.10 13.73
C TYR A 53 10.92 1.00 12.98
N LEU A 54 11.98 1.39 12.24
CA LEU A 54 12.70 0.48 11.34
C LEU A 54 13.27 -0.75 12.05
N SER A 55 13.84 -0.55 13.22
CA SER A 55 14.44 -1.63 14.02
C SER A 55 13.36 -2.63 14.46
N GLU A 56 12.28 -2.14 15.04
CA GLU A 56 11.19 -2.97 15.56
C GLU A 56 10.51 -3.77 14.42
N LEU A 57 10.17 -3.10 13.33
CA LEU A 57 9.57 -3.74 12.15
C LEU A 57 10.51 -4.78 11.52
N SER A 58 11.80 -4.47 11.46
CA SER A 58 12.83 -5.36 10.92
C SER A 58 13.03 -6.60 11.78
N MET A 59 12.99 -6.47 13.11
CA MET A 59 13.13 -7.59 14.04
C MET A 59 11.91 -8.51 14.09
N ASN A 60 10.73 -8.03 13.76
CA ASN A 60 9.51 -8.83 13.73
C ASN A 60 9.45 -9.72 12.47
N SER A 61 10.31 -10.75 12.42
CA SER A 61 10.38 -11.66 11.26
C SER A 61 9.09 -12.46 11.06
N GLY A 62 8.41 -12.86 12.13
CA GLY A 62 7.16 -13.63 12.05
C GLY A 62 6.06 -12.87 11.30
N MET A 63 5.85 -11.59 11.63
CA MET A 63 4.88 -10.74 10.92
C MET A 63 5.30 -10.54 9.45
N ARG A 64 6.58 -10.23 9.19
CA ARG A 64 7.08 -10.04 7.82
C ARG A 64 6.89 -11.29 6.96
N GLU A 65 7.25 -12.45 7.46
CA GLU A 65 7.12 -13.73 6.79
C GLU A 65 5.66 -14.14 6.58
N SER A 66 4.78 -13.85 7.55
CA SER A 66 3.35 -14.14 7.42
C SER A 66 2.68 -13.27 6.34
N ILE A 67 3.03 -12.00 6.24
CA ILE A 67 2.55 -11.11 5.16
C ILE A 67 3.09 -11.58 3.80
N HIS A 68 4.38 -11.89 3.72
CA HIS A 68 4.99 -12.42 2.51
C HIS A 68 4.27 -13.70 2.05
N SER A 69 4.10 -14.66 2.96
CA SER A 69 3.44 -15.94 2.67
C SER A 69 1.99 -15.75 2.24
N PHE A 70 1.24 -14.84 2.89
CA PHE A 70 -0.12 -14.50 2.51
C PHE A 70 -0.22 -14.05 1.04
N VAL A 71 0.71 -13.19 0.62
CA VAL A 71 0.76 -12.72 -0.78
C VAL A 71 1.18 -13.85 -1.72
N GLU A 72 2.16 -14.65 -1.33
CA GLU A 72 2.69 -15.73 -2.20
C GLU A 72 1.65 -16.79 -2.52
N VAL A 73 0.73 -17.09 -1.59
CA VAL A 73 -0.41 -18.01 -1.82
C VAL A 73 -1.61 -17.36 -2.51
N GLY A 74 -1.49 -16.10 -2.94
CA GLY A 74 -2.53 -15.40 -3.70
C GLY A 74 -3.45 -14.52 -2.87
N GLY A 75 -3.11 -14.22 -1.64
CA GLY A 75 -3.83 -13.28 -0.78
C GLY A 75 -3.91 -11.88 -1.40
N LYS A 76 -5.04 -11.19 -1.18
CA LYS A 76 -5.30 -9.86 -1.72
C LYS A 76 -4.89 -8.79 -0.73
N LEU A 77 -4.05 -7.85 -1.18
CA LEU A 77 -3.50 -6.83 -0.30
C LEU A 77 -3.44 -5.47 -1.01
N LEU A 78 -3.87 -4.43 -0.30
CA LEU A 78 -3.66 -3.05 -0.69
C LEU A 78 -2.71 -2.38 0.31
N ALA A 79 -1.70 -1.67 -0.20
CA ALA A 79 -0.73 -0.96 0.63
C ALA A 79 -0.53 0.48 0.16
N GLU A 80 -0.60 1.43 1.08
CA GLU A 80 -0.48 2.85 0.80
C GLU A 80 0.70 3.46 1.56
N CYS A 81 1.49 4.29 0.89
CA CYS A 81 2.58 5.08 1.46
C CYS A 81 3.50 4.25 2.39
N GLY A 82 3.41 4.43 3.71
CA GLY A 82 4.17 3.65 4.68
C GLY A 82 3.90 2.13 4.58
N GLY A 83 2.66 1.74 4.31
CA GLY A 83 2.31 0.33 4.06
C GLY A 83 3.02 -0.24 2.82
N MET A 84 3.12 0.54 1.73
CA MET A 84 3.91 0.13 0.56
C MET A 84 5.40 0.03 0.89
N MET A 85 5.94 0.96 1.67
CA MET A 85 7.35 0.91 2.10
C MET A 85 7.63 -0.37 2.90
N TYR A 86 6.70 -0.78 3.76
CA TYR A 86 6.82 -2.02 4.53
C TYR A 86 6.75 -3.29 3.65
N LEU A 87 6.09 -3.24 2.49
CA LEU A 87 6.11 -4.34 1.51
C LEU A 87 7.40 -4.43 0.70
N CYS A 88 8.23 -3.39 0.68
CA CYS A 88 9.51 -3.42 -0.02
C CYS A 88 10.44 -4.50 0.59
N LYS A 89 11.50 -4.85 -0.14
CA LYS A 89 12.57 -5.70 0.36
C LYS A 89 13.19 -5.16 1.65
N GLU A 90 13.40 -3.84 1.67
CA GLU A 90 14.02 -3.13 2.79
C GLU A 90 13.67 -1.64 2.74
N ILE A 91 13.85 -0.97 3.87
CA ILE A 91 13.90 0.49 3.96
C ILE A 91 15.31 0.90 4.38
N ILE A 92 15.95 1.76 3.60
CA ILE A 92 17.21 2.39 3.94
C ILE A 92 16.91 3.62 4.80
N GLY A 93 17.35 3.59 6.04
CA GLY A 93 17.14 4.66 7.02
C GLY A 93 17.97 5.92 6.72
N THR A 94 17.73 6.97 7.50
CA THR A 94 18.56 8.20 7.44
C THR A 94 19.98 7.99 7.90
N ASP A 95 20.24 6.90 8.63
CA ASP A 95 21.56 6.44 9.07
C ASP A 95 22.33 5.67 7.99
N GLY A 96 21.71 5.46 6.81
CA GLY A 96 22.28 4.68 5.70
C GLY A 96 22.18 3.17 5.88
N ASN A 97 21.64 2.67 7.00
CA ASN A 97 21.46 1.24 7.21
C ASN A 97 20.23 0.72 6.50
N ALA A 98 20.33 -0.49 5.96
CA ALA A 98 19.21 -1.21 5.35
C ALA A 98 18.48 -2.06 6.40
N TYR A 99 17.19 -1.86 6.53
CA TYR A 99 16.32 -2.58 7.46
C TYR A 99 15.38 -3.49 6.65
N PRO A 100 15.52 -4.82 6.76
CA PRO A 100 14.66 -5.77 6.06
C PRO A 100 13.18 -5.57 6.40
N MET A 101 12.33 -5.57 5.37
CA MET A 101 10.88 -5.47 5.49
C MET A 101 10.20 -6.74 4.96
N ALA A 102 8.92 -6.70 4.62
CA ALA A 102 8.17 -7.92 4.22
C ALA A 102 8.67 -8.58 2.92
N GLY A 103 9.41 -7.86 2.07
CA GLY A 103 10.05 -8.41 0.89
C GLY A 103 9.11 -8.89 -0.21
N VAL A 104 7.86 -8.44 -0.19
CA VAL A 104 6.85 -8.72 -1.23
C VAL A 104 7.20 -8.01 -2.53
N LEU A 105 7.58 -6.74 -2.44
CA LEU A 105 8.05 -5.95 -3.58
C LEU A 105 9.57 -6.04 -3.67
N PRO A 106 10.15 -6.35 -4.84
CA PRO A 106 11.60 -6.56 -4.98
C PRO A 106 12.42 -5.28 -4.82
N GLN A 107 11.77 -4.12 -4.75
CA GLN A 107 12.37 -2.81 -4.64
C GLN A 107 12.71 -2.43 -3.20
N SER A 108 13.57 -1.42 -3.02
CA SER A 108 13.89 -0.82 -1.73
C SER A 108 13.34 0.60 -1.65
N ALA A 109 12.87 1.00 -0.46
CA ALA A 109 12.57 2.40 -0.17
C ALA A 109 13.76 3.04 0.56
N THR A 110 13.94 4.37 0.45
CA THR A 110 15.02 5.07 1.16
C THR A 110 14.55 6.40 1.73
N MET A 111 15.09 6.70 2.91
CA MET A 111 14.98 7.99 3.58
C MET A 111 16.19 8.90 3.33
N GLU A 112 17.18 8.43 2.57
CA GLU A 112 18.32 9.28 2.20
C GLU A 112 17.91 10.39 1.23
N ASN A 113 18.50 11.58 1.40
CA ASN A 113 18.19 12.74 0.57
C ASN A 113 16.69 13.05 0.51
N MET A 114 16.05 13.02 1.67
CA MET A 114 14.61 13.26 1.83
C MET A 114 14.13 14.49 1.06
N LYS A 115 13.05 14.32 0.31
CA LYS A 115 12.39 15.43 -0.39
C LYS A 115 10.89 15.27 -0.23
N LEU A 116 10.25 16.28 0.35
CA LEU A 116 8.79 16.27 0.49
C LEU A 116 8.11 16.17 -0.88
N ARG A 117 7.29 15.14 -1.03
CA ARG A 117 6.30 15.01 -2.09
C ARG A 117 4.92 15.17 -1.47
N LEU A 118 4.20 16.17 -1.91
CA LEU A 118 2.90 16.57 -1.35
C LEU A 118 1.94 16.96 -2.46
N GLY A 119 0.69 16.56 -2.34
CA GLY A 119 -0.41 17.06 -3.14
C GLY A 119 -1.43 16.02 -3.53
N TYR A 120 -2.57 16.50 -4.03
CA TYR A 120 -3.61 15.62 -4.55
C TYR A 120 -3.17 14.93 -5.82
N ARG A 121 -3.61 13.68 -5.97
CA ARG A 121 -3.35 12.83 -7.13
C ARG A 121 -4.65 12.27 -7.70
N THR A 122 -4.64 12.15 -9.01
CA THR A 122 -5.63 11.38 -9.77
C THR A 122 -4.87 10.26 -10.45
N LEU A 123 -5.25 9.02 -10.19
CA LEU A 123 -4.67 7.83 -10.83
C LEU A 123 -5.67 7.27 -11.83
N CYS A 124 -5.27 7.17 -13.09
CA CYS A 124 -6.03 6.43 -14.10
C CYS A 124 -5.56 4.97 -14.07
N TYR A 125 -6.36 4.10 -13.48
CA TYR A 125 -6.10 2.67 -13.32
C TYR A 125 -7.17 1.86 -14.04
N LYS A 126 -6.77 1.09 -15.08
CA LYS A 126 -7.72 0.45 -16.00
C LYS A 126 -8.71 1.48 -16.58
N ASN A 127 -10.01 1.28 -16.34
CA ASN A 127 -11.08 2.18 -16.78
C ASN A 127 -11.53 3.16 -15.69
N ASP A 128 -10.89 3.12 -14.52
CA ASP A 128 -11.28 3.88 -13.34
C ASP A 128 -10.38 5.07 -13.07
N VAL A 129 -10.94 6.03 -12.34
CA VAL A 129 -10.26 7.23 -11.89
C VAL A 129 -10.24 7.26 -10.37
N LEU A 130 -9.09 6.89 -9.81
CA LEU A 130 -8.87 6.89 -8.36
C LEU A 130 -8.38 8.27 -7.92
N ARG A 131 -8.81 8.72 -6.76
CA ARG A 131 -8.41 9.99 -6.18
C ARG A 131 -7.77 9.78 -4.82
N GLY A 132 -6.80 10.62 -4.49
CA GLY A 132 -6.13 10.57 -3.21
C GLY A 132 -5.14 11.71 -3.06
N HIS A 133 -4.29 11.59 -2.06
CA HIS A 133 -3.18 12.53 -1.90
C HIS A 133 -1.88 11.80 -1.59
N GLU A 134 -0.78 12.46 -1.82
CA GLU A 134 0.56 12.06 -1.37
C GLU A 134 1.04 12.98 -0.27
N PHE A 135 1.71 12.38 0.70
CA PHE A 135 2.51 13.09 1.70
C PHE A 135 3.62 12.14 2.18
N HIS A 136 4.81 12.26 1.60
CA HIS A 136 5.96 11.44 2.01
C HIS A 136 7.28 12.13 1.72
N TYR A 137 8.34 11.67 2.38
CA TYR A 137 9.72 12.12 2.19
C TYR A 137 10.59 11.06 1.53
N SER A 138 10.19 9.80 1.63
CA SER A 138 10.89 8.66 1.06
C SER A 138 10.80 8.63 -0.47
N ARG A 139 11.64 7.81 -1.07
CA ARG A 139 11.60 7.48 -2.49
C ARG A 139 11.94 6.01 -2.70
N ILE A 140 11.52 5.45 -3.83
CA ILE A 140 11.96 4.13 -4.24
C ILE A 140 13.35 4.26 -4.86
N VAL A 141 14.25 3.34 -4.49
CA VAL A 141 15.60 3.26 -5.05
C VAL A 141 15.50 2.79 -6.50
N PRO A 142 16.18 3.46 -7.45
CA PRO A 142 16.23 3.00 -8.84
C PRO A 142 16.79 1.57 -8.93
N MET A 143 16.16 0.76 -9.77
CA MET A 143 16.55 -0.63 -10.05
C MET A 143 16.86 -0.79 -11.54
N GLU A 144 17.66 -1.81 -11.89
CA GLU A 144 17.87 -2.17 -13.31
C GLU A 144 16.57 -2.57 -14.01
N SER A 145 15.69 -3.29 -13.30
CA SER A 145 14.38 -3.72 -13.79
C SER A 145 13.30 -3.30 -12.79
N PRO A 146 12.86 -2.03 -12.81
CA PRO A 146 11.84 -1.55 -11.89
C PRO A 146 10.48 -2.16 -12.19
N LEU A 147 9.66 -2.35 -11.15
CA LEU A 147 8.26 -2.68 -11.34
C LEU A 147 7.56 -1.54 -12.12
N PRO A 148 6.85 -1.86 -13.21
CA PRO A 148 6.11 -0.85 -13.94
C PRO A 148 4.93 -0.34 -13.10
N SER A 149 4.60 0.94 -13.25
CA SER A 149 3.33 1.45 -12.75
C SER A 149 2.18 0.92 -13.60
N VAL A 150 1.13 0.42 -12.95
CA VAL A 150 -0.12 -0.02 -13.62
C VAL A 150 -1.13 1.11 -13.77
N ALA A 151 -0.81 2.33 -13.33
CA ALA A 151 -1.65 3.51 -13.45
C ALA A 151 -0.84 4.70 -14.00
N LYS A 152 -1.55 5.65 -14.64
CA LYS A 152 -1.02 6.98 -14.95
C LYS A 152 -1.46 7.94 -13.86
N ALA A 153 -0.54 8.72 -13.31
CA ALA A 153 -0.82 9.65 -12.23
C ALA A 153 -0.77 11.10 -12.70
N PHE A 154 -1.68 11.92 -12.17
CA PHE A 154 -1.79 13.34 -12.50
C PHE A 154 -1.91 14.16 -11.21
N THR A 155 -1.37 15.37 -11.24
CA THR A 155 -1.57 16.39 -10.19
C THR A 155 -2.97 16.98 -10.27
N ALA A 156 -3.40 17.70 -9.22
CA ALA A 156 -4.67 18.44 -9.22
C ALA A 156 -4.81 19.46 -10.38
N LYS A 157 -3.68 19.91 -10.95
CA LYS A 157 -3.64 20.84 -12.10
C LYS A 157 -3.63 20.12 -13.45
N GLY A 158 -3.76 18.78 -13.47
CA GLY A 158 -3.78 17.96 -14.68
C GLY A 158 -2.42 17.62 -15.26
N GLY A 159 -1.31 18.09 -14.68
CA GLY A 159 0.03 17.70 -15.11
C GLY A 159 0.33 16.24 -14.74
N GLN A 160 0.89 15.46 -15.66
CA GLN A 160 1.32 14.09 -15.37
C GLN A 160 2.45 14.07 -14.34
N THR A 161 2.47 13.08 -13.46
CA THR A 161 3.50 12.86 -12.44
C THR A 161 4.02 11.44 -12.51
N ASP A 162 5.20 11.23 -11.94
CA ASP A 162 5.88 9.93 -11.84
C ASP A 162 5.44 9.06 -10.65
N THR A 163 4.34 9.43 -9.98
CA THR A 163 3.76 8.68 -8.87
C THR A 163 3.33 7.29 -9.33
N PRO A 164 3.94 6.21 -8.81
CA PRO A 164 3.60 4.87 -9.25
C PRO A 164 2.43 4.27 -8.47
N LEU A 165 1.68 3.40 -9.14
CA LEU A 165 0.87 2.35 -8.52
C LEU A 165 1.42 1.01 -9.00
N TYR A 166 2.00 0.24 -8.12
CA TYR A 166 2.59 -1.05 -8.43
C TYR A 166 1.56 -2.17 -8.31
N ARG A 167 1.71 -3.19 -9.15
CA ARG A 167 0.99 -4.45 -9.01
C ARG A 167 1.99 -5.61 -8.97
N TYR A 168 1.86 -6.43 -7.94
CA TYR A 168 2.56 -7.70 -7.81
C TYR A 168 1.56 -8.78 -7.38
N LYS A 169 1.33 -9.81 -8.21
CA LYS A 169 0.25 -10.79 -7.98
C LYS A 169 -1.09 -10.10 -7.67
N ASN A 170 -1.66 -10.37 -6.51
CA ASN A 170 -2.90 -9.76 -5.99
C ASN A 170 -2.64 -8.61 -5.01
N VAL A 171 -1.50 -7.94 -5.14
CA VAL A 171 -1.15 -6.73 -4.38
C VAL A 171 -1.26 -5.51 -5.27
N LEU A 172 -1.89 -4.45 -4.74
CA LEU A 172 -1.75 -3.09 -5.24
C LEU A 172 -1.03 -2.26 -4.19
N ALA A 173 0.00 -1.52 -4.59
CA ALA A 173 0.81 -0.73 -3.67
C ALA A 173 1.29 0.58 -4.31
N GLY A 174 1.21 1.69 -3.58
CA GLY A 174 1.65 2.99 -4.08
C GLY A 174 1.81 4.02 -2.97
N TYR A 175 2.33 5.21 -3.32
CA TYR A 175 2.46 6.30 -2.35
C TYR A 175 1.16 7.06 -2.10
N THR A 176 0.19 6.96 -3.02
CA THR A 176 -1.06 7.70 -2.90
C THR A 176 -1.96 7.07 -1.85
N HIS A 177 -2.41 7.89 -0.90
CA HIS A 177 -3.50 7.56 0.02
C HIS A 177 -4.82 7.74 -0.73
N LEU A 178 -5.43 6.63 -1.13
CA LEU A 178 -6.66 6.62 -1.92
C LEU A 178 -7.87 6.94 -1.03
N TYR A 179 -8.81 7.70 -1.58
CA TYR A 179 -10.06 8.06 -0.90
C TYR A 179 -11.24 7.31 -1.50
N TRP A 180 -11.97 6.55 -0.68
CA TRP A 180 -13.08 5.68 -1.06
C TRP A 180 -14.44 6.17 -0.52
N GLY A 181 -14.49 7.40 -0.01
CA GLY A 181 -15.72 7.98 0.55
C GLY A 181 -16.82 8.28 -0.47
N ASP A 182 -16.57 8.08 -1.78
CA ASP A 182 -17.58 8.18 -2.83
C ASP A 182 -18.00 6.77 -3.25
N PRO A 183 -19.17 6.27 -2.78
CA PRO A 183 -19.60 4.90 -3.06
C PRO A 183 -19.78 4.59 -4.55
N CYS A 184 -20.06 5.63 -5.36
CA CYS A 184 -20.27 5.49 -6.80
C CYS A 184 -18.95 5.32 -7.58
N ARG A 185 -17.79 5.30 -6.90
CA ARG A 185 -16.45 5.26 -7.52
C ARG A 185 -15.58 4.13 -7.00
N ASN A 186 -16.17 3.13 -6.37
CA ASN A 186 -15.44 2.03 -5.74
C ASN A 186 -15.50 0.72 -6.54
N ASP A 187 -16.01 0.76 -7.78
CA ASP A 187 -16.09 -0.43 -8.63
C ASP A 187 -14.73 -1.08 -8.85
N TRP A 188 -13.67 -0.27 -9.04
CA TRP A 188 -12.30 -0.75 -9.16
C TRP A 188 -11.86 -1.62 -7.98
N PHE A 189 -12.33 -1.28 -6.76
CA PHE A 189 -11.98 -2.00 -5.55
C PHE A 189 -12.75 -3.32 -5.45
N ILE A 190 -14.02 -3.31 -5.83
CA ILE A 190 -14.85 -4.52 -5.94
C ILE A 190 -14.24 -5.46 -6.98
N ASP A 191 -13.85 -4.93 -8.15
CA ASP A 191 -13.14 -5.70 -9.20
C ASP A 191 -11.79 -6.22 -8.71
N PHE A 192 -11.08 -5.46 -7.90
CA PHE A 192 -9.85 -5.90 -7.28
C PHE A 192 -10.08 -7.05 -6.31
N LEU A 193 -11.14 -6.98 -5.50
CA LEU A 193 -11.47 -8.01 -4.51
C LEU A 193 -12.05 -9.29 -5.13
N TYR A 194 -12.92 -9.17 -6.11
CA TYR A 194 -13.72 -10.31 -6.61
C TYR A 194 -13.39 -10.71 -8.05
N GLY A 195 -12.56 -9.95 -8.74
CA GLY A 195 -12.33 -10.05 -10.17
C GLY A 195 -13.35 -9.24 -10.97
N GLU A 196 -13.07 -8.98 -12.24
CA GLU A 196 -14.03 -8.30 -13.12
C GLU A 196 -15.29 -9.16 -13.24
N ALA A 197 -16.46 -8.55 -13.04
CA ALA A 197 -17.73 -9.22 -13.30
C ALA A 197 -17.74 -9.71 -14.77
N PRO A 198 -18.25 -10.91 -15.07
CA PRO A 198 -18.36 -11.36 -16.45
C PRO A 198 -19.22 -10.34 -17.20
N ASP A 199 -18.70 -9.89 -18.36
CA ASP A 199 -19.42 -8.95 -19.24
C ASP A 199 -20.76 -9.58 -19.67
N CYS A 200 -21.85 -9.11 -19.08
CA CYS A 200 -23.22 -9.57 -19.40
C CYS A 200 -23.78 -8.90 -20.67
N SER A 201 -22.96 -8.17 -21.42
CA SER A 201 -23.33 -7.57 -22.70
C SER A 201 -23.01 -8.51 -23.88
N ARG A 202 -23.75 -9.62 -23.98
CA ARG A 202 -23.91 -10.40 -25.22
C ARG A 202 -25.36 -10.70 -25.50
#